data_a472d990cd721ff6751f52fb817ed703
#
_entry.id   a472d990cd721ff6751f52fb817ed703
#
_cell.length_a   1.000
_cell.length_b   1.000
_cell.length_c   1.000
_cell.angle_alpha   90.00
_cell.angle_beta   90.00
_cell.angle_gamma   90.00
#
_symmetry.space_group_name_H-M   'P 1'
#
loop_
_entity.id
_entity.type
_entity.pdbx_description
1 polymer ?
#
loop_
_entity_poly.entity_id
_entity_poly.type
_entity_poly.pdbx_seq_one_letter_code
_entity_poly.pdbx_strand_id
1 'polypeptide(L)'
;MVQQPTVQRFDLAFDAPIPRDALSLQRRDGSKHMAITSADGKAVTEYIGERSSHGAVKLYNKAEELGIPGDLSRLEVTLTPERFKGLAAVFPVILYAHPVQIGIDFSALSFPVQAVLLHPDLYSVYQKSVERHAFAKFKKELAAVPAAASPFFTLSESEFAAVDSFVKKRLAEFCNPLIVNSPDYGM
;
A
#
# COMPACT_ATOMS: atom_id res chain seq x y z
N MET A 1 5.15 -3.32 40.21
CA MET A 1 4.57 -2.45 39.16
C MET A 1 4.42 -3.29 37.91
N VAL A 2 3.21 -3.49 37.43
CA VAL A 2 2.98 -4.15 36.13
C VAL A 2 3.22 -3.10 35.06
N GLN A 3 4.22 -3.31 34.19
CA GLN A 3 4.42 -2.42 33.05
C GLN A 3 3.21 -2.54 32.14
N GLN A 4 2.58 -1.41 31.81
CA GLN A 4 1.49 -1.41 30.85
C GLN A 4 2.03 -1.75 29.48
N PRO A 5 1.30 -2.59 28.69
CA PRO A 5 1.73 -2.95 27.34
C PRO A 5 1.71 -1.71 26.45
N THR A 6 2.79 -1.49 25.69
CA THR A 6 2.89 -0.45 24.68
C THR A 6 2.76 -1.04 23.29
N VAL A 7 1.99 -0.38 22.43
CA VAL A 7 1.89 -0.78 21.02
C VAL A 7 3.17 -0.34 20.31
N GLN A 8 3.97 -1.30 19.88
CA GLN A 8 5.20 -1.04 19.13
C GLN A 8 4.96 -0.93 17.63
N ARG A 9 3.95 -1.65 17.13
CA ARG A 9 3.62 -1.74 15.71
C ARG A 9 2.16 -2.06 15.52
N PHE A 10 1.58 -1.59 14.44
CA PHE A 10 0.25 -1.99 13.96
C PHE A 10 0.24 -2.00 12.43
N ASP A 11 -0.64 -2.79 11.87
CA ASP A 11 -0.83 -2.89 10.44
C ASP A 11 -2.24 -2.36 10.08
N LEU A 12 -2.30 -1.45 9.11
CA LEU A 12 -3.55 -1.05 8.48
C LEU A 12 -3.80 -1.96 7.29
N ALA A 13 -4.96 -2.60 7.28
CA ALA A 13 -5.35 -3.52 6.23
C ALA A 13 -6.53 -2.97 5.43
N PHE A 14 -6.46 -3.10 4.12
CA PHE A 14 -7.50 -2.73 3.18
C PHE A 14 -7.79 -3.92 2.29
N ASP A 15 -9.05 -4.26 2.14
CA ASP A 15 -9.52 -5.38 1.35
C ASP A 15 -10.25 -4.88 0.11
N ALA A 16 -10.05 -5.56 -1.01
CA ALA A 16 -10.77 -5.32 -2.25
C ALA A 16 -11.16 -6.65 -2.92
N PRO A 17 -12.39 -6.79 -3.43
CA PRO A 17 -12.86 -7.99 -4.11
C PRO A 17 -12.29 -8.05 -5.54
N ILE A 18 -10.98 -8.11 -5.67
CA ILE A 18 -10.25 -8.10 -6.92
C ILE A 18 -9.26 -9.26 -6.91
N PRO A 19 -9.09 -9.99 -8.04
CA PRO A 19 -8.07 -11.01 -8.16
C PRO A 19 -6.68 -10.46 -7.85
N ARG A 20 -5.87 -11.23 -7.14
CA ARG A 20 -4.52 -10.79 -6.74
C ARG A 20 -3.62 -10.53 -7.95
N ASP A 21 -3.75 -11.32 -8.99
CA ASP A 21 -2.96 -11.21 -10.23
C ASP A 21 -3.37 -10.01 -11.12
N ALA A 22 -4.50 -9.39 -10.83
CA ALA A 22 -4.91 -8.14 -11.46
C ALA A 22 -4.20 -6.91 -10.87
N LEU A 23 -3.47 -7.06 -9.77
CA LEU A 23 -2.87 -5.98 -9.00
C LEU A 23 -1.35 -6.13 -8.95
N SER A 24 -0.63 -5.02 -8.96
CA SER A 24 0.80 -4.99 -8.70
C SER A 24 1.18 -3.72 -7.92
N LEU A 25 2.20 -3.84 -7.08
CA LEU A 25 2.74 -2.72 -6.33
C LEU A 25 3.77 -1.98 -7.18
N GLN A 26 3.59 -0.66 -7.33
CA GLN A 26 4.63 0.14 -7.93
C GLN A 26 5.83 0.27 -6.98
N ARG A 27 7.03 0.02 -7.50
CA ARG A 27 8.26 0.30 -6.79
C ARG A 27 8.35 1.78 -6.42
N ARG A 28 8.77 2.03 -5.17
CA ARG A 28 9.25 3.35 -4.74
C ARG A 28 10.75 3.43 -4.92
N ASP A 29 11.25 4.57 -5.39
CA ASP A 29 12.70 4.82 -5.50
C ASP A 29 13.40 4.56 -4.15
N GLY A 30 14.49 3.78 -4.19
CA GLY A 30 15.28 3.43 -3.02
C GLY A 30 14.67 2.39 -2.07
N SER A 31 13.46 1.90 -2.32
CA SER A 31 12.84 0.87 -1.49
C SER A 31 13.14 -0.53 -2.02
N LYS A 32 13.34 -1.49 -1.10
CA LYS A 32 13.37 -2.90 -1.46
C LYS A 32 12.01 -3.30 -2.01
N HIS A 33 11.99 -4.06 -3.09
CA HIS A 33 10.80 -4.70 -3.62
C HIS A 33 11.06 -6.19 -3.70
N MET A 34 10.11 -6.98 -3.26
CA MET A 34 10.16 -8.43 -3.32
C MET A 34 8.79 -8.96 -3.76
N ALA A 35 8.79 -9.80 -4.77
CA ALA A 35 7.61 -10.55 -5.17
C ALA A 35 7.86 -12.05 -4.91
N ILE A 36 6.87 -12.71 -4.32
CA ILE A 36 6.81 -14.16 -4.20
C ILE A 36 5.84 -14.62 -5.27
N THR A 37 6.29 -15.47 -6.16
CA THR A 37 5.49 -16.00 -7.26
C THR A 37 5.17 -17.47 -7.03
N SER A 38 4.01 -17.89 -7.49
CA SER A 38 3.63 -19.29 -7.61
C SER A 38 4.38 -19.96 -8.78
N ALA A 39 4.24 -21.27 -8.89
CA ALA A 39 4.91 -22.05 -9.94
C ALA A 39 4.49 -21.64 -11.38
N ASP A 40 3.32 -21.07 -11.55
CA ASP A 40 2.81 -20.51 -12.81
C ASP A 40 3.29 -19.07 -13.10
N GLY A 41 4.16 -18.52 -12.24
CA GLY A 41 4.75 -17.18 -12.37
C GLY A 41 3.86 -16.03 -11.91
N LYS A 42 2.67 -16.30 -11.38
CA LYS A 42 1.79 -15.25 -10.85
C LYS A 42 2.29 -14.74 -9.49
N ALA A 43 2.21 -13.45 -9.28
CA ALA A 43 2.57 -12.87 -7.99
C ALA A 43 1.52 -13.24 -6.93
N VAL A 44 1.94 -14.00 -5.93
CA VAL A 44 1.09 -14.37 -4.77
C VAL A 44 1.16 -13.29 -3.70
N THR A 45 2.39 -12.81 -3.43
CA THR A 45 2.61 -11.78 -2.41
C THR A 45 3.71 -10.83 -2.88
N GLU A 46 3.44 -9.54 -2.78
CA GLU A 46 4.43 -8.50 -3.02
C GLU A 46 4.70 -7.69 -1.75
N TYR A 47 5.94 -7.22 -1.64
CA TYR A 47 6.38 -6.36 -0.54
C TYR A 47 7.14 -5.15 -1.09
N ILE A 48 6.90 -3.98 -0.48
CA ILE A 48 7.72 -2.79 -0.65
C ILE A 48 8.23 -2.36 0.72
N GLY A 49 9.52 -2.05 0.79
CA GLY A 49 10.20 -1.72 2.03
C GLY A 49 10.74 -2.96 2.75
N GLU A 50 11.34 -2.74 3.89
CA GLU A 50 11.82 -3.81 4.75
C GLU A 50 10.68 -4.31 5.64
N ARG A 51 10.48 -5.62 5.70
CA ARG A 51 9.43 -6.23 6.52
C ARG A 51 9.51 -5.69 7.95
N SER A 52 8.35 -5.38 8.52
CA SER A 52 8.22 -4.84 9.87
C SER A 52 8.75 -3.41 10.06
N SER A 53 9.25 -2.74 9.03
CA SER A 53 9.61 -1.33 9.11
C SER A 53 8.39 -0.44 8.93
N HIS A 54 8.48 0.79 9.47
CA HIS A 54 7.45 1.80 9.24
C HIS A 54 7.27 2.11 7.75
N GLY A 55 6.05 2.05 7.26
CA GLY A 55 5.71 2.27 5.86
C GLY A 55 6.01 1.08 4.94
N ALA A 56 6.34 -0.09 5.49
CA ALA A 56 6.38 -1.32 4.69
C ALA A 56 4.98 -1.68 4.20
N VAL A 57 4.90 -2.15 2.97
CA VAL A 57 3.64 -2.52 2.32
C VAL A 57 3.69 -3.98 1.91
N LYS A 58 2.59 -4.68 2.11
CA LYS A 58 2.37 -6.06 1.68
C LYS A 58 1.06 -6.12 0.89
N LEU A 59 1.08 -6.72 -0.27
CA LEU A 59 -0.10 -7.01 -1.10
C LEU A 59 -0.17 -8.51 -1.35
N TYR A 60 -1.30 -9.15 -1.04
CA TYR A 60 -1.43 -10.60 -1.15
C TYR A 60 -2.86 -11.07 -1.37
N ASN A 61 -3.01 -12.35 -1.73
CA ASN A 61 -4.31 -13.01 -1.88
C ASN A 61 -4.86 -13.39 -0.51
N LYS A 62 -5.83 -12.62 -0.03
CA LYS A 62 -6.46 -12.86 1.27
C LYS A 62 -7.48 -14.01 1.22
N ALA A 63 -8.14 -14.21 0.07
CA ALA A 63 -9.05 -15.32 -0.09
C ALA A 63 -8.33 -16.67 0.05
N GLU A 64 -7.16 -16.79 -0.57
CA GLU A 64 -6.32 -17.99 -0.47
C GLU A 64 -5.83 -18.21 0.98
N GLU A 65 -5.36 -17.15 1.65
CA GLU A 65 -4.94 -17.25 3.06
C GLU A 65 -6.08 -17.73 3.98
N LEU A 66 -7.32 -17.29 3.71
CA LEU A 66 -8.49 -17.69 4.49
C LEU A 66 -9.11 -19.02 4.04
N GLY A 67 -8.69 -19.57 2.90
CA GLY A 67 -9.31 -20.75 2.31
C GLY A 67 -10.76 -20.56 1.88
N ILE A 68 -11.14 -19.31 1.51
CA ILE A 68 -12.50 -18.98 1.06
C ILE A 68 -12.54 -18.86 -0.47
N PRO A 69 -13.68 -19.18 -1.11
CA PRO A 69 -13.84 -19.02 -2.55
C PRO A 69 -13.96 -17.54 -2.92
N GLY A 70 -13.58 -17.23 -4.19
CA GLY A 70 -13.68 -15.90 -4.77
C GLY A 70 -12.38 -15.09 -4.67
N ASP A 71 -12.46 -13.85 -5.09
CA ASP A 71 -11.33 -12.94 -5.18
C ASP A 71 -11.34 -11.97 -4.01
N LEU A 72 -10.26 -11.95 -3.26
CA LEU A 72 -10.06 -11.00 -2.17
C LEU A 72 -8.56 -10.69 -2.06
N SER A 73 -8.17 -9.53 -2.52
CA SER A 73 -6.81 -9.01 -2.33
C SER A 73 -6.75 -8.13 -1.09
N ARG A 74 -5.67 -8.24 -0.33
CA ARG A 74 -5.39 -7.37 0.83
C ARG A 74 -4.10 -6.60 0.64
N LEU A 75 -4.22 -5.30 0.90
CA LEU A 75 -3.09 -4.39 1.07
C LEU A 75 -2.90 -4.13 2.57
N GLU A 76 -1.72 -4.40 3.09
CA GLU A 76 -1.34 -4.07 4.46
C GLU A 76 -0.23 -3.04 4.46
N VAL A 77 -0.32 -2.07 5.36
CA VAL A 77 0.72 -1.06 5.59
C VAL A 77 1.14 -1.13 7.05
N THR A 78 2.41 -1.43 7.27
CA THR A 78 3.00 -1.50 8.62
C THR A 78 3.33 -0.11 9.13
N LEU A 79 2.86 0.21 10.34
CA LEU A 79 3.05 1.50 10.98
C LEU A 79 3.65 1.33 12.37
N THR A 80 4.52 2.26 12.75
CA THR A 80 4.99 2.42 14.14
C THR A 80 4.41 3.71 14.72
N PRO A 81 3.80 3.69 15.91
CA PRO A 81 3.14 4.85 16.49
C PRO A 81 4.00 6.11 16.50
N GLU A 82 5.27 5.97 16.90
CA GLU A 82 6.22 7.09 17.03
C GLU A 82 6.55 7.79 15.70
N ARG A 83 6.42 7.09 14.58
CA ARG A 83 6.72 7.60 13.23
C ARG A 83 5.49 7.99 12.43
N PHE A 84 4.29 7.71 12.96
CA PHE A 84 3.06 7.97 12.25
C PHE A 84 2.74 9.47 12.21
N LYS A 85 2.87 10.08 11.06
CA LYS A 85 2.55 11.50 10.81
C LYS A 85 1.17 11.72 10.19
N GLY A 86 0.53 10.65 9.76
CA GLY A 86 -0.76 10.64 9.09
C GLY A 86 -0.77 9.69 7.91
N LEU A 87 -1.96 9.29 7.48
CA LEU A 87 -2.15 8.34 6.39
C LEU A 87 -1.56 8.84 5.07
N ALA A 88 -1.72 10.12 4.75
CA ALA A 88 -1.20 10.70 3.52
C ALA A 88 0.33 10.55 3.37
N ALA A 89 1.07 10.54 4.48
CA ALA A 89 2.52 10.34 4.46
C ALA A 89 2.92 8.89 4.18
N VAL A 90 2.02 7.94 4.42
CA VAL A 90 2.29 6.51 4.30
C VAL A 90 1.79 5.96 2.97
N PHE A 91 0.79 6.61 2.37
CA PHE A 91 0.07 6.16 1.18
C PHE A 91 0.47 6.75 -0.19
N PRO A 92 1.71 7.04 -0.53
CA PRO A 92 2.08 7.18 -1.93
C PRO A 92 2.42 5.82 -2.56
N VAL A 93 1.69 4.76 -2.20
CA VAL A 93 1.80 3.47 -2.89
C VAL A 93 0.80 3.49 -4.03
N ILE A 94 1.28 3.68 -5.23
CA ILE A 94 0.44 3.55 -6.41
C ILE A 94 0.27 2.06 -6.69
N LEU A 95 -0.97 1.60 -6.60
CA LEU A 95 -1.37 0.28 -7.02
C LEU A 95 -1.80 0.36 -8.47
N TYR A 96 -1.18 -0.44 -9.32
CA TYR A 96 -1.66 -0.62 -10.68
C TYR A 96 -2.46 -1.92 -10.72
N ALA A 97 -3.75 -1.80 -10.98
CA ALA A 97 -4.48 -2.90 -11.54
C ALA A 97 -3.95 -3.15 -12.96
N HIS A 98 -4.04 -4.38 -13.45
CA HIS A 98 -3.65 -4.67 -14.82
C HIS A 98 -4.46 -3.76 -15.78
N PRO A 99 -3.82 -2.98 -16.64
CA PRO A 99 -4.46 -1.88 -17.36
C PRO A 99 -5.69 -2.27 -18.17
N VAL A 100 -5.68 -3.48 -18.70
CA VAL A 100 -6.80 -4.03 -19.50
C VAL A 100 -8.08 -4.18 -18.65
N GLN A 101 -7.95 -4.36 -17.34
CA GLN A 101 -9.09 -4.59 -16.46
C GLN A 101 -9.73 -3.31 -15.92
N ILE A 102 -9.03 -2.19 -15.99
CA ILE A 102 -9.51 -0.90 -15.44
C ILE A 102 -9.91 0.11 -16.50
N GLY A 103 -10.04 -0.30 -17.76
CA GLY A 103 -10.50 0.58 -18.84
C GLY A 103 -9.53 1.69 -19.23
N ILE A 104 -8.24 1.55 -18.93
CA ILE A 104 -7.22 2.49 -19.43
C ILE A 104 -7.04 2.25 -20.92
N ASP A 105 -7.17 3.33 -21.70
CA ASP A 105 -6.78 3.30 -23.11
C ASP A 105 -5.26 3.23 -23.24
N PHE A 106 -4.78 1.99 -23.41
CA PHE A 106 -3.36 1.70 -23.57
C PHE A 106 -2.76 2.36 -24.79
N SER A 107 -3.55 2.55 -25.84
CA SER A 107 -3.07 3.14 -27.09
C SER A 107 -2.68 4.61 -26.95
N ALA A 108 -3.22 5.29 -25.94
CA ALA A 108 -2.91 6.68 -25.63
C ALA A 108 -1.59 6.85 -24.86
N LEU A 109 -1.00 5.75 -24.34
CA LEU A 109 0.22 5.79 -23.56
C LEU A 109 1.46 5.54 -24.41
N SER A 110 2.59 6.15 -24.05
CA SER A 110 3.86 5.82 -24.68
C SER A 110 4.28 4.36 -24.41
N PHE A 111 5.01 3.76 -25.35
CA PHE A 111 5.47 2.38 -25.22
C PHE A 111 6.21 2.11 -23.89
N PRO A 112 7.13 2.97 -23.40
CA PRO A 112 7.77 2.73 -22.11
C PRO A 112 6.79 2.67 -20.93
N VAL A 113 5.74 3.51 -20.94
CA VAL A 113 4.71 3.50 -19.90
C VAL A 113 3.88 2.23 -19.99
N GLN A 114 3.45 1.85 -21.19
CA GLN A 114 2.74 0.59 -21.41
C GLN A 114 3.56 -0.61 -20.91
N ALA A 115 4.85 -0.68 -21.29
CA ALA A 115 5.74 -1.76 -20.90
C ALA A 115 5.91 -1.87 -19.39
N VAL A 116 6.07 -0.75 -18.69
CA VAL A 116 6.24 -0.74 -17.22
C VAL A 116 4.93 -1.05 -16.50
N LEU A 117 3.78 -0.65 -17.06
CA LEU A 117 2.48 -1.00 -16.49
C LEU A 117 2.20 -2.50 -16.59
N LEU A 118 2.63 -3.13 -17.69
CA LEU A 118 2.51 -4.58 -17.87
C LEU A 118 3.57 -5.38 -17.10
N HIS A 119 4.75 -4.82 -16.96
CA HIS A 119 5.92 -5.45 -16.38
C HIS A 119 6.66 -4.45 -15.45
N PRO A 120 6.23 -4.30 -14.21
CA PRO A 120 6.79 -3.30 -13.26
C PRO A 120 8.31 -3.39 -13.07
N ASP A 121 8.90 -4.56 -13.23
CA ASP A 121 10.37 -4.75 -13.12
C ASP A 121 11.12 -3.97 -14.20
N LEU A 122 10.50 -3.67 -15.35
CA LEU A 122 11.11 -2.88 -16.41
C LEU A 122 11.35 -1.42 -15.99
N TYR A 123 10.72 -0.93 -14.92
CA TYR A 123 10.98 0.42 -14.41
C TYR A 123 12.46 0.66 -14.13
N SER A 124 13.10 -0.26 -13.40
CA SER A 124 14.52 -0.14 -13.05
C SER A 124 15.45 -0.30 -14.25
N VAL A 125 15.05 -1.13 -15.22
CA VAL A 125 15.78 -1.30 -16.48
C VAL A 125 15.70 -0.02 -17.30
N TYR A 126 14.50 0.53 -17.45
CA TYR A 126 14.28 1.76 -18.21
C TYR A 126 15.02 2.94 -17.58
N GLN A 127 14.96 3.08 -16.24
CA GLN A 127 15.68 4.13 -15.51
C GLN A 127 17.18 4.14 -15.81
N LYS A 128 17.79 2.95 -15.94
CA LYS A 128 19.24 2.81 -16.19
C LYS A 128 19.61 2.93 -17.66
N SER A 129 18.64 2.75 -18.57
CA SER A 129 18.89 2.65 -20.00
C SER A 129 18.69 3.96 -20.76
N VAL A 130 18.03 4.95 -20.15
CA VAL A 130 17.69 6.20 -20.85
C VAL A 130 18.31 7.40 -20.18
N GLU A 131 18.42 8.50 -20.96
CA GLU A 131 18.90 9.78 -20.45
C GLU A 131 17.95 10.35 -19.37
N ARG A 132 18.51 11.12 -18.45
CA ARG A 132 17.78 11.75 -17.34
C ARG A 132 16.54 12.53 -17.79
N HIS A 133 16.62 13.21 -18.93
CA HIS A 133 15.49 13.99 -19.46
C HIS A 133 14.34 13.08 -19.93
N ALA A 134 14.68 12.01 -20.68
CA ALA A 134 13.70 11.02 -21.14
C ALA A 134 13.04 10.30 -19.97
N PHE A 135 13.82 9.96 -18.95
CA PHE A 135 13.29 9.37 -17.73
C PHE A 135 12.36 10.32 -16.94
N ALA A 136 12.68 11.61 -16.89
CA ALA A 136 11.81 12.61 -16.26
C ALA A 136 10.45 12.74 -16.99
N LYS A 137 10.47 12.74 -18.34
CA LYS A 137 9.26 12.73 -19.16
C LYS A 137 8.42 11.48 -18.91
N PHE A 138 9.06 10.31 -18.91
CA PHE A 138 8.42 9.03 -18.60
C PHE A 138 7.75 9.03 -17.21
N LYS A 139 8.45 9.50 -16.16
CA LYS A 139 7.86 9.59 -14.81
C LYS A 139 6.65 10.51 -14.76
N LYS A 140 6.68 11.63 -15.48
CA LYS A 140 5.56 12.55 -15.57
C LYS A 140 4.35 11.90 -16.26
N GLU A 141 4.58 11.19 -17.35
CA GLU A 141 3.54 10.46 -18.08
C GLU A 141 2.98 9.29 -17.23
N LEU A 142 3.85 8.51 -16.60
CA LEU A 142 3.43 7.44 -15.71
C LEU A 142 2.61 7.94 -14.51
N ALA A 143 2.96 9.10 -13.96
CA ALA A 143 2.21 9.72 -12.88
C ALA A 143 0.86 10.32 -13.33
N ALA A 144 0.74 10.64 -14.62
CA ALA A 144 -0.49 11.14 -15.22
C ALA A 144 -1.44 10.00 -15.68
N VAL A 145 -0.94 8.77 -15.78
CA VAL A 145 -1.83 7.62 -15.91
C VAL A 145 -2.76 7.68 -14.71
N PRO A 146 -4.09 7.75 -14.94
CA PRO A 146 -5.02 7.75 -13.82
C PRO A 146 -4.60 6.55 -12.95
N ALA A 147 -4.10 6.84 -11.76
CA ALA A 147 -4.08 5.84 -10.74
C ALA A 147 -5.52 5.37 -10.71
N ALA A 148 -5.80 4.24 -11.37
CA ALA A 148 -7.10 3.65 -11.30
C ALA A 148 -7.39 3.72 -9.84
N ALA A 149 -8.43 4.43 -9.49
CA ALA A 149 -8.73 4.76 -8.10
C ALA A 149 -8.37 3.52 -7.32
N SER A 150 -7.31 3.58 -6.54
CA SER A 150 -6.72 2.36 -5.98
C SER A 150 -7.92 1.58 -5.47
N PRO A 151 -8.19 0.35 -5.89
CA PRO A 151 -9.40 -0.34 -5.48
C PRO A 151 -9.53 -0.44 -3.96
N PHE A 152 -8.45 -0.11 -3.27
CA PHE A 152 -8.36 -0.02 -1.83
C PHE A 152 -8.63 1.40 -1.29
N PHE A 153 -8.76 2.42 -2.15
CA PHE A 153 -8.92 3.82 -1.75
C PHE A 153 -10.10 4.47 -2.48
N THR A 154 -11.27 3.88 -2.33
CA THR A 154 -12.55 4.50 -2.76
C THR A 154 -13.04 5.56 -1.75
N LEU A 155 -12.23 5.87 -0.73
CA LEU A 155 -12.59 6.84 0.28
C LEU A 155 -12.60 8.25 -0.32
N SER A 156 -13.67 8.97 -0.11
CA SER A 156 -13.72 10.42 -0.31
C SER A 156 -12.70 11.12 0.60
N GLU A 157 -12.36 12.36 0.29
CA GLU A 157 -11.45 13.15 1.16
C GLU A 157 -11.93 13.22 2.61
N SER A 158 -13.25 13.31 2.84
CA SER A 158 -13.84 13.35 4.17
C SER A 158 -13.71 12.02 4.90
N GLU A 159 -13.92 10.89 4.22
CA GLU A 159 -13.74 9.55 4.80
C GLU A 159 -12.27 9.29 5.11
N PHE A 160 -11.37 9.70 4.21
CA PHE A 160 -9.94 9.59 4.45
C PHE A 160 -9.51 10.40 5.67
N ALA A 161 -9.99 11.64 5.81
CA ALA A 161 -9.72 12.49 6.97
C ALA A 161 -10.30 11.88 8.26
N ALA A 162 -11.48 11.26 8.19
CA ALA A 162 -12.09 10.58 9.34
C ALA A 162 -11.26 9.37 9.79
N VAL A 163 -10.78 8.55 8.85
CA VAL A 163 -9.90 7.40 9.15
C VAL A 163 -8.57 7.88 9.73
N ASP A 164 -7.95 8.91 9.15
CA ASP A 164 -6.70 9.48 9.64
C ASP A 164 -6.85 9.99 11.09
N SER A 165 -7.93 10.72 11.36
CA SER A 165 -8.26 11.21 12.70
C SER A 165 -8.51 10.08 13.69
N PHE A 166 -9.26 9.06 13.28
CA PHE A 166 -9.51 7.87 14.10
C PHE A 166 -8.21 7.15 14.47
N VAL A 167 -7.32 6.92 13.49
CA VAL A 167 -6.03 6.26 13.73
C VAL A 167 -5.18 7.09 14.68
N LYS A 168 -5.07 8.40 14.47
CA LYS A 168 -4.33 9.31 15.36
C LYS A 168 -4.87 9.29 16.78
N LYS A 169 -6.19 9.33 16.94
CA LYS A 169 -6.85 9.26 18.26
C LYS A 169 -6.52 7.94 18.96
N ARG A 170 -6.68 6.79 18.27
CA ARG A 170 -6.37 5.48 18.85
C ARG A 170 -4.91 5.34 19.24
N LEU A 171 -4.00 5.85 18.42
CA LEU A 171 -2.58 5.83 18.76
C LEU A 171 -2.27 6.67 19.99
N ALA A 172 -2.89 7.84 20.13
CA ALA A 172 -2.73 8.67 21.31
C ALA A 172 -3.24 7.97 22.58
N GLU A 173 -4.37 7.26 22.50
CA GLU A 173 -4.92 6.46 23.60
C GLU A 173 -3.98 5.32 24.02
N PHE A 174 -3.36 4.63 23.06
CA PHE A 174 -2.44 3.52 23.33
C PHE A 174 -1.03 3.95 23.73
N CYS A 175 -0.59 5.13 23.31
CA CYS A 175 0.75 5.65 23.63
C CYS A 175 0.76 6.51 24.91
N ASN A 176 -0.39 6.93 25.42
CA ASN A 176 -0.52 7.74 26.64
C ASN A 176 -1.37 7.01 27.71
N PRO A 177 -0.83 6.02 28.40
CA PRO A 177 -1.60 5.24 29.38
C PRO A 177 -1.98 6.00 30.67
N LEU A 178 -1.76 7.31 30.74
CA LEU A 178 -1.90 8.07 32.00
C LEU A 178 -3.28 8.68 32.26
N ILE A 179 -4.32 8.38 31.48
CA ILE A 179 -5.69 8.86 31.76
C ILE A 179 -6.68 7.69 31.72
N VAL A 180 -6.47 6.69 32.54
CA VAL A 180 -7.59 5.93 33.07
C VAL A 180 -7.87 6.50 34.45
N ASN A 181 -8.83 7.42 34.52
CA ASN A 181 -9.46 7.80 35.78
C ASN A 181 -9.88 6.51 36.47
N SER A 182 -9.24 6.18 37.57
CA SER A 182 -9.75 5.16 38.48
C SER A 182 -11.20 5.54 38.84
N PRO A 183 -12.15 4.64 38.68
CA PRO A 183 -13.47 4.90 39.23
C PRO A 183 -13.28 5.04 40.74
N ASP A 184 -13.68 6.19 41.29
CA ASP A 184 -13.87 6.38 42.72
C ASP A 184 -14.86 5.33 43.21
N TYR A 185 -14.33 4.26 43.76
CA TYR A 185 -15.09 3.40 44.64
C TYR A 185 -15.20 4.14 45.98
N GLY A 186 -16.15 5.11 46.05
CA GLY A 186 -16.59 5.64 47.30
C GLY A 186 -17.18 4.50 48.15
N MET A 187 -16.61 4.33 49.33
CA MET A 187 -17.17 3.54 50.41
C MET A 187 -18.43 4.22 50.98
#